data_32ced30a6327d4cb84fd49ee51fe1727
#
_entry.id   32ced30a6327d4cb84fd49ee51fe1727
#
_cell.length_a   1.000
_cell.length_b   1.000
_cell.length_c   1.000
_cell.angle_alpha   90.00
_cell.angle_beta   90.00
_cell.angle_gamma   90.00
#
_symmetry.space_group_name_H-M   'P 1'
#
loop_
_entity.id
_entity.type
_entity.pdbx_description
1 polymer ?
#
loop_
_entity_poly.entity_id
_entity_poly.type
_entity_poly.pdbx_seq_one_letter_code
_entity_poly.pdbx_strand_id
1 'polypeptide(L)'
;MYKIITHPGSAHKDDFMSVSILLATLGSAEIFRREATSEDLADPNTYVVDVGMELDLEKHNFDHHQDSTFPCAFHLVMRYLGYHDTAMVVFGWYAQMSMMDVRGPYKTAEYLGVDTSILFASSSPIDGYILSCFSKVTSLTEQDAFYGLMKDFGEDFIEMVGLKMARLERLKKETQILPIKHFKALVSQIADNPKLSMELYLRALNDKAVVMSITPSNRGAGWEMLRLGENMMVDFRSVASNPEIRFVHVNGFIAKTKSLIPLEAVLELASQAIVQPSLIVHQ
;
A
#
# COMPACT_ATOMS: atom_id res chain seq x y z
N MET A 1 -14.45 -19.26 23.43
CA MET A 1 -13.55 -19.41 22.27
C MET A 1 -14.19 -18.63 21.14
N TYR A 2 -13.41 -17.80 20.45
CA TYR A 2 -13.93 -17.05 19.30
C TYR A 2 -14.04 -17.93 18.08
N LYS A 3 -14.97 -17.58 17.17
CA LYS A 3 -15.13 -18.19 15.87
C LYS A 3 -15.08 -17.12 14.79
N ILE A 4 -14.51 -17.47 13.64
CA ILE A 4 -14.57 -16.65 12.43
C ILE A 4 -15.23 -17.49 11.33
N ILE A 5 -16.35 -17.01 10.79
CA ILE A 5 -17.10 -17.67 9.72
C ILE A 5 -16.89 -16.85 8.44
N THR A 6 -16.53 -17.51 7.35
CA THR A 6 -16.46 -16.88 6.03
C THR A 6 -17.05 -17.81 4.97
N HIS A 7 -17.36 -17.27 3.78
CA HIS A 7 -18.05 -18.01 2.74
C HIS A 7 -17.28 -19.25 2.25
N PRO A 8 -17.97 -20.32 1.85
CA PRO A 8 -17.37 -21.51 1.24
C PRO A 8 -16.97 -21.27 -0.22
N GLY A 9 -16.30 -22.24 -0.83
CA GLY A 9 -15.96 -22.22 -2.26
C GLY A 9 -14.71 -21.42 -2.60
N SER A 10 -14.75 -20.59 -3.63
CA SER A 10 -13.61 -19.76 -4.02
C SER A 10 -13.20 -18.83 -2.89
N ALA A 11 -11.89 -18.55 -2.77
CA ALA A 11 -11.39 -17.58 -1.81
C ALA A 11 -10.98 -16.31 -2.56
N HIS A 12 -11.24 -15.16 -1.95
CA HIS A 12 -10.87 -13.85 -2.45
C HIS A 12 -9.83 -13.19 -1.52
N LYS A 13 -9.29 -12.05 -1.93
CA LYS A 13 -8.30 -11.34 -1.09
C LYS A 13 -8.93 -10.72 0.14
N ASP A 14 -10.16 -10.27 0.03
CA ASP A 14 -10.86 -9.58 1.11
C ASP A 14 -11.27 -10.53 2.24
N ASP A 15 -11.80 -11.73 1.94
CA ASP A 15 -12.11 -12.74 2.95
C ASP A 15 -10.82 -13.23 3.64
N PHE A 16 -9.77 -13.57 2.86
CA PHE A 16 -8.50 -14.03 3.42
C PHE A 16 -7.86 -12.98 4.33
N MET A 17 -7.78 -11.72 3.87
CA MET A 17 -7.16 -10.64 4.65
C MET A 17 -7.98 -10.28 5.89
N SER A 18 -9.30 -10.25 5.76
CA SER A 18 -10.22 -10.00 6.89
C SER A 18 -10.06 -11.04 8.00
N VAL A 19 -10.11 -12.31 7.61
CA VAL A 19 -9.95 -13.45 8.56
C VAL A 19 -8.58 -13.39 9.22
N SER A 20 -7.52 -13.13 8.46
CA SER A 20 -6.14 -13.04 8.98
C SER A 20 -5.97 -11.92 10.01
N ILE A 21 -6.52 -10.73 9.74
CA ILE A 21 -6.41 -9.59 10.66
C ILE A 21 -7.26 -9.78 11.91
N LEU A 22 -8.46 -10.33 11.76
CA LEU A 22 -9.29 -10.69 12.92
C LEU A 22 -8.59 -11.73 13.79
N LEU A 23 -8.01 -12.76 13.17
CA LEU A 23 -7.26 -13.79 13.89
C LEU A 23 -6.09 -13.20 14.68
N ALA A 24 -5.30 -12.32 14.06
CA ALA A 24 -4.20 -11.62 14.74
C ALA A 24 -4.71 -10.76 15.91
N THR A 25 -5.83 -10.07 15.74
CA THR A 25 -6.43 -9.20 16.77
C THR A 25 -7.02 -9.99 17.93
N LEU A 26 -7.69 -11.11 17.65
CA LEU A 26 -8.31 -11.98 18.66
C LEU A 26 -7.29 -12.88 19.38
N GLY A 27 -6.11 -13.05 18.80
CA GLY A 27 -5.05 -13.93 19.29
C GLY A 27 -5.29 -15.39 18.99
N SER A 28 -6.55 -15.87 19.11
CA SER A 28 -6.97 -17.24 18.81
C SER A 28 -8.46 -17.29 18.46
N ALA A 29 -8.81 -18.03 17.41
CA ALA A 29 -10.18 -18.31 16.98
C ALA A 29 -10.25 -19.60 16.18
N GLU A 30 -11.38 -20.30 16.16
CA GLU A 30 -11.65 -21.33 15.18
C GLU A 30 -12.19 -20.69 13.88
N ILE A 31 -11.66 -21.06 12.73
CA ILE A 31 -12.06 -20.52 11.43
C ILE A 31 -12.88 -21.58 10.70
N PHE A 32 -14.04 -21.19 10.16
CA PHE A 32 -14.89 -22.05 9.36
C PHE A 32 -15.25 -21.38 8.03
N ARG A 33 -15.07 -22.12 6.93
CA ARG A 33 -15.53 -21.70 5.61
C ARG A 33 -16.81 -22.42 5.23
N ARG A 34 -17.92 -21.80 5.55
CA ARG A 34 -19.30 -22.28 5.33
C ARG A 34 -20.29 -21.13 5.35
N GLU A 35 -21.53 -21.38 4.92
CA GLU A 35 -22.63 -20.44 5.13
C GLU A 35 -22.82 -20.13 6.62
N ALA A 36 -23.13 -18.85 6.92
CA ALA A 36 -23.46 -18.42 8.27
C ALA A 36 -24.89 -18.86 8.63
N THR A 37 -25.08 -19.28 9.86
CA THR A 37 -26.42 -19.56 10.41
C THR A 37 -26.96 -18.35 11.20
N SER A 38 -28.26 -18.37 11.52
CA SER A 38 -28.85 -17.33 12.38
C SER A 38 -28.21 -17.27 13.77
N GLU A 39 -27.75 -18.42 14.28
CA GLU A 39 -27.04 -18.51 15.54
C GLU A 39 -25.65 -17.88 15.45
N ASP A 40 -24.94 -18.05 14.34
CA ASP A 40 -23.63 -17.41 14.10
C ASP A 40 -23.77 -15.88 14.07
N LEU A 41 -24.78 -15.36 13.37
CA LEU A 41 -25.04 -13.91 13.27
C LEU A 41 -25.46 -13.27 14.59
N ALA A 42 -25.99 -14.06 15.53
CA ALA A 42 -26.44 -13.60 16.84
C ALA A 42 -25.41 -13.82 17.97
N ASP A 43 -24.38 -14.66 17.76
CA ASP A 43 -23.39 -15.00 18.78
C ASP A 43 -22.32 -13.90 18.90
N PRO A 44 -22.21 -13.21 20.05
CA PRO A 44 -21.22 -12.13 20.21
C PRO A 44 -19.75 -12.59 20.18
N ASN A 45 -19.47 -13.89 20.22
CA ASN A 45 -18.14 -14.47 20.08
C ASN A 45 -17.85 -14.96 18.65
N THR A 46 -18.77 -14.76 17.74
CA THR A 46 -18.62 -15.16 16.34
C THR A 46 -18.49 -13.93 15.44
N TYR A 47 -17.47 -13.93 14.60
CA TYR A 47 -17.17 -12.90 13.60
C TYR A 47 -17.55 -13.46 12.23
N VAL A 48 -18.55 -12.88 11.60
CA VAL A 48 -19.04 -13.33 10.29
C VAL A 48 -18.54 -12.39 9.20
N VAL A 49 -17.80 -12.92 8.24
CA VAL A 49 -17.03 -12.16 7.27
C VAL A 49 -17.41 -12.60 5.85
N ASP A 50 -17.82 -11.65 5.02
CA ASP A 50 -18.09 -11.85 3.59
C ASP A 50 -19.13 -12.94 3.30
N VAL A 51 -20.07 -13.12 4.23
CA VAL A 51 -21.18 -14.08 4.16
C VAL A 51 -22.27 -13.70 5.16
N GLY A 52 -23.51 -14.17 4.95
CA GLY A 52 -24.61 -14.03 5.90
C GLY A 52 -25.56 -12.88 5.60
N MET A 53 -25.28 -12.03 4.58
CA MET A 53 -26.16 -10.95 4.12
C MET A 53 -26.53 -9.96 5.22
N GLU A 54 -25.63 -9.73 6.21
CA GLU A 54 -25.81 -8.78 7.31
C GLU A 54 -24.58 -7.92 7.52
N LEU A 55 -24.77 -6.59 7.58
CA LEU A 55 -23.76 -5.64 8.03
C LEU A 55 -24.17 -5.04 9.37
N ASP A 56 -23.54 -5.49 10.44
CA ASP A 56 -23.73 -4.99 11.79
C ASP A 56 -22.38 -5.07 12.53
N LEU A 57 -21.67 -3.96 12.63
CA LEU A 57 -20.33 -3.94 13.26
C LEU A 57 -20.39 -4.23 14.77
N GLU A 58 -21.52 -3.94 15.44
CA GLU A 58 -21.67 -4.23 16.88
C GLU A 58 -21.87 -5.71 17.15
N LYS A 59 -22.46 -6.44 16.18
CA LYS A 59 -22.62 -7.89 16.23
C LYS A 59 -21.46 -8.66 15.54
N HIS A 60 -20.45 -7.96 15.04
CA HIS A 60 -19.32 -8.55 14.31
C HIS A 60 -19.71 -9.22 12.97
N ASN A 61 -20.73 -8.66 12.29
CA ASN A 61 -21.17 -9.10 10.97
C ASN A 61 -20.70 -8.14 9.88
N PHE A 62 -19.83 -8.62 8.98
CA PHE A 62 -19.07 -7.83 8.00
C PHE A 62 -19.37 -8.31 6.57
N ASP A 63 -20.64 -8.40 6.20
CA ASP A 63 -21.02 -8.73 4.83
C ASP A 63 -21.42 -7.47 4.04
N HIS A 64 -21.15 -7.46 2.76
CA HIS A 64 -21.43 -6.35 1.85
C HIS A 64 -22.33 -6.70 0.67
N HIS A 65 -22.70 -7.98 0.51
CA HIS A 65 -23.43 -8.49 -0.66
C HIS A 65 -24.85 -7.96 -0.78
N GLN A 66 -25.45 -7.48 0.31
CA GLN A 66 -26.81 -6.93 0.33
C GLN A 66 -26.93 -5.54 -0.29
N ASP A 67 -25.80 -4.78 -0.44
CA ASP A 67 -25.82 -3.44 -1.02
C ASP A 67 -24.48 -3.11 -1.72
N SER A 68 -24.53 -2.88 -3.02
CA SER A 68 -23.35 -2.56 -3.84
C SER A 68 -22.68 -1.21 -3.53
N THR A 69 -23.23 -0.41 -2.60
CA THR A 69 -22.62 0.80 -2.08
C THR A 69 -21.67 0.52 -0.91
N PHE A 70 -21.78 -0.63 -0.28
CA PHE A 70 -20.87 -1.03 0.78
C PHE A 70 -19.48 -1.37 0.22
N PRO A 71 -18.42 -1.11 0.97
CA PRO A 71 -17.09 -1.56 0.60
C PRO A 71 -16.97 -3.07 0.91
N CYS A 72 -15.94 -3.73 0.38
CA CYS A 72 -15.67 -5.15 0.63
C CYS A 72 -15.48 -5.46 2.13
N ALA A 73 -15.63 -6.73 2.50
CA ALA A 73 -15.54 -7.21 3.88
C ALA A 73 -14.24 -6.77 4.58
N PHE A 74 -13.11 -6.76 3.87
CA PHE A 74 -11.84 -6.29 4.43
C PHE A 74 -11.89 -4.82 4.88
N HIS A 75 -12.52 -3.94 4.12
CA HIS A 75 -12.69 -2.54 4.54
C HIS A 75 -13.62 -2.41 5.75
N LEU A 76 -14.65 -3.25 5.86
CA LEU A 76 -15.55 -3.26 7.01
C LEU A 76 -14.81 -3.70 8.28
N VAL A 77 -14.04 -4.77 8.22
CA VAL A 77 -13.17 -5.21 9.32
C VAL A 77 -12.16 -4.14 9.72
N MET A 78 -11.51 -3.50 8.74
CA MET A 78 -10.56 -2.42 9.00
C MET A 78 -11.22 -1.19 9.66
N ARG A 79 -12.48 -0.88 9.32
CA ARG A 79 -13.27 0.17 10.02
C ARG A 79 -13.57 -0.23 11.46
N TYR A 80 -14.03 -1.44 11.67
CA TYR A 80 -14.29 -1.99 13.00
C TYR A 80 -13.05 -1.90 13.91
N LEU A 81 -11.86 -2.21 13.39
CA LEU A 81 -10.60 -2.16 14.10
C LEU A 81 -9.97 -0.75 14.19
N GLY A 82 -10.57 0.27 13.55
CA GLY A 82 -10.06 1.64 13.56
C GLY A 82 -8.85 1.91 12.66
N TYR A 83 -8.52 1.01 11.74
CA TYR A 83 -7.37 1.14 10.83
C TYR A 83 -7.71 1.67 9.43
N HIS A 84 -9.00 1.77 9.08
CA HIS A 84 -9.45 2.09 7.73
C HIS A 84 -8.87 3.41 7.20
N ASP A 85 -9.03 4.51 7.95
CA ASP A 85 -8.59 5.83 7.50
C ASP A 85 -7.08 5.90 7.32
N THR A 86 -6.34 5.26 8.23
CA THR A 86 -4.88 5.13 8.09
C THR A 86 -4.53 4.33 6.84
N ALA A 87 -5.16 3.19 6.61
CA ALA A 87 -4.91 2.33 5.45
C ALA A 87 -5.21 3.05 4.12
N MET A 88 -6.26 3.86 4.05
CA MET A 88 -6.59 4.70 2.90
C MET A 88 -5.45 5.65 2.52
N VAL A 89 -4.77 6.21 3.51
CA VAL A 89 -3.65 7.14 3.28
C VAL A 89 -2.36 6.39 2.91
N VAL A 90 -2.03 5.32 3.65
CA VAL A 90 -0.71 4.71 3.56
C VAL A 90 -0.56 3.62 2.51
N PHE A 91 -1.67 3.03 2.03
CA PHE A 91 -1.65 1.99 1.01
C PHE A 91 -2.34 2.43 -0.28
N GLY A 92 -1.56 2.61 -1.36
CA GLY A 92 -2.11 3.03 -2.66
C GLY A 92 -3.02 1.99 -3.34
N TRP A 93 -2.98 0.72 -2.92
CA TRP A 93 -3.79 -0.38 -3.46
C TRP A 93 -5.12 -0.59 -2.70
N TYR A 94 -5.26 0.00 -1.53
CA TYR A 94 -6.34 -0.34 -0.60
C TYR A 94 -7.74 -0.02 -1.16
N ALA A 95 -7.94 1.20 -1.67
CA ALA A 95 -9.23 1.58 -2.27
C ALA A 95 -9.56 0.73 -3.51
N GLN A 96 -8.55 0.46 -4.36
CA GLN A 96 -8.73 -0.32 -5.58
C GLN A 96 -9.09 -1.78 -5.29
N MET A 97 -8.57 -2.36 -4.21
CA MET A 97 -8.91 -3.72 -3.80
C MET A 97 -10.41 -3.86 -3.53
N SER A 98 -11.00 -2.95 -2.74
CA SER A 98 -12.44 -2.95 -2.48
C SER A 98 -13.24 -2.73 -3.76
N MET A 99 -12.77 -1.88 -4.66
CA MET A 99 -13.43 -1.66 -5.94
C MET A 99 -13.40 -2.90 -6.84
N MET A 100 -12.26 -3.61 -6.87
CA MET A 100 -12.12 -4.87 -7.62
C MET A 100 -13.10 -5.92 -7.12
N ASP A 101 -13.27 -6.04 -5.82
CA ASP A 101 -14.16 -7.00 -5.20
C ASP A 101 -15.63 -6.66 -5.46
N VAL A 102 -16.08 -5.46 -5.08
CA VAL A 102 -17.48 -5.04 -5.13
C VAL A 102 -17.98 -4.82 -6.57
N ARG A 103 -17.14 -4.27 -7.47
CA ARG A 103 -17.56 -3.81 -8.81
C ARG A 103 -16.97 -4.61 -9.95
N GLY A 104 -16.00 -5.46 -9.65
CA GLY A 104 -15.30 -6.28 -10.62
C GLY A 104 -14.26 -5.54 -11.47
N PRO A 105 -13.49 -6.28 -12.30
CA PRO A 105 -12.33 -5.74 -13.01
C PRO A 105 -12.69 -4.69 -14.06
N TYR A 106 -13.80 -4.81 -14.76
CA TYR A 106 -14.16 -3.90 -15.85
C TYR A 106 -14.45 -2.49 -15.34
N LYS A 107 -15.27 -2.35 -14.30
CA LYS A 107 -15.58 -1.04 -13.69
C LYS A 107 -14.38 -0.44 -12.97
N THR A 108 -13.53 -1.28 -12.41
CA THR A 108 -12.27 -0.83 -11.80
C THR A 108 -11.30 -0.29 -12.84
N ALA A 109 -11.14 -0.96 -13.98
CA ALA A 109 -10.32 -0.48 -15.10
C ALA A 109 -10.83 0.85 -15.65
N GLU A 110 -12.14 0.99 -15.85
CA GLU A 110 -12.79 2.23 -16.27
C GLU A 110 -12.49 3.38 -15.29
N TYR A 111 -12.65 3.15 -13.99
CA TYR A 111 -12.36 4.14 -12.95
C TYR A 111 -10.90 4.57 -12.92
N LEU A 112 -9.98 3.62 -13.10
CA LEU A 112 -8.54 3.88 -13.12
C LEU A 112 -8.05 4.47 -14.45
N GLY A 113 -8.87 4.45 -15.49
CA GLY A 113 -8.49 4.92 -16.82
C GLY A 113 -7.44 4.02 -17.51
N VAL A 114 -7.45 2.70 -17.21
CA VAL A 114 -6.52 1.71 -17.76
C VAL A 114 -7.26 0.64 -18.56
N ASP A 115 -6.52 -0.05 -19.44
CA ASP A 115 -7.06 -1.23 -20.12
C ASP A 115 -7.24 -2.39 -19.12
N THR A 116 -8.36 -3.12 -19.23
CA THR A 116 -8.68 -4.24 -18.32
C THR A 116 -7.61 -5.33 -18.34
N SER A 117 -6.92 -5.53 -19.47
CA SER A 117 -5.83 -6.49 -19.58
C SER A 117 -4.68 -6.21 -18.61
N ILE A 118 -4.46 -4.94 -18.22
CA ILE A 118 -3.45 -4.56 -17.24
C ILE A 118 -3.80 -5.14 -15.86
N LEU A 119 -5.07 -5.08 -15.47
CA LEU A 119 -5.52 -5.64 -14.19
C LEU A 119 -5.33 -7.16 -14.14
N PHE A 120 -5.66 -7.86 -15.24
CA PHE A 120 -5.45 -9.31 -15.32
C PHE A 120 -3.96 -9.68 -15.38
N ALA A 121 -3.14 -8.91 -16.09
CA ALA A 121 -1.70 -9.15 -16.19
C ALA A 121 -0.96 -8.87 -14.86
N SER A 122 -1.52 -8.05 -13.97
CA SER A 122 -0.95 -7.72 -12.67
C SER A 122 -1.24 -8.75 -11.57
N SER A 123 -1.95 -9.84 -11.88
CA SER A 123 -2.23 -10.89 -10.91
C SER A 123 -0.94 -11.58 -10.44
N SER A 124 -0.80 -11.77 -9.13
CA SER A 124 0.35 -12.43 -8.54
C SER A 124 0.11 -13.95 -8.45
N PRO A 125 1.05 -14.80 -8.95
CA PRO A 125 0.95 -16.25 -8.75
C PRO A 125 1.05 -16.65 -7.27
N ILE A 126 1.67 -15.83 -6.42
CA ILE A 126 1.72 -16.04 -4.97
C ILE A 126 0.33 -15.86 -4.37
N ASP A 127 -0.38 -14.77 -4.72
CA ASP A 127 -1.75 -14.54 -4.28
C ASP A 127 -2.65 -15.70 -4.72
N GLY A 128 -2.56 -16.10 -6.00
CA GLY A 128 -3.33 -17.22 -6.54
C GLY A 128 -3.08 -18.53 -5.79
N TYR A 129 -1.85 -18.81 -5.41
CA TYR A 129 -1.52 -20.00 -4.62
C TYR A 129 -2.10 -19.93 -3.20
N ILE A 130 -1.93 -18.82 -2.49
CA ILE A 130 -2.45 -18.63 -1.13
C ILE A 130 -3.99 -18.77 -1.12
N LEU A 131 -4.67 -18.08 -2.02
CA LEU A 131 -6.13 -18.18 -2.14
C LEU A 131 -6.58 -19.58 -2.54
N SER A 132 -5.87 -20.29 -3.42
CA SER A 132 -6.12 -21.69 -3.73
C SER A 132 -5.96 -22.62 -2.52
N CYS A 133 -4.99 -22.36 -1.64
CA CYS A 133 -4.87 -23.09 -0.38
C CYS A 133 -6.04 -22.80 0.54
N PHE A 134 -6.41 -21.53 0.70
CA PHE A 134 -7.52 -21.13 1.57
C PHE A 134 -8.88 -21.67 1.05
N SER A 135 -9.11 -21.72 -0.25
CA SER A 135 -10.35 -22.23 -0.84
C SER A 135 -10.61 -23.72 -0.57
N LYS A 136 -9.56 -24.50 -0.28
CA LYS A 136 -9.65 -25.94 0.00
C LYS A 136 -9.94 -26.25 1.47
N VAL A 137 -9.85 -25.25 2.31
CA VAL A 137 -10.09 -25.38 3.75
C VAL A 137 -11.58 -25.33 4.03
N THR A 138 -12.06 -26.15 4.94
CA THR A 138 -13.41 -26.07 5.52
C THR A 138 -13.37 -25.57 6.97
N SER A 139 -12.30 -25.88 7.68
CA SER A 139 -12.04 -25.36 9.02
C SER A 139 -10.53 -25.28 9.28
N LEU A 140 -10.12 -24.36 10.14
CA LEU A 140 -8.73 -24.19 10.60
C LEU A 140 -8.72 -23.95 12.11
N THR A 141 -7.69 -24.51 12.75
CA THR A 141 -7.38 -24.37 14.15
C THR A 141 -5.88 -24.07 14.31
N GLU A 142 -5.43 -23.73 15.50
CA GLU A 142 -4.01 -23.48 15.83
C GLU A 142 -3.04 -24.61 15.45
N GLN A 143 -3.57 -25.83 15.21
CA GLN A 143 -2.76 -27.00 14.85
C GLN A 143 -2.42 -27.04 13.34
N ASP A 144 -3.07 -26.21 12.55
CA ASP A 144 -2.91 -26.19 11.10
C ASP A 144 -1.79 -25.19 10.71
N ALA A 145 -0.86 -25.62 9.87
CA ALA A 145 0.24 -24.76 9.41
C ALA A 145 -0.24 -23.52 8.66
N PHE A 146 -1.36 -23.62 7.95
CA PHE A 146 -1.95 -22.50 7.22
C PHE A 146 -2.58 -21.45 8.16
N TYR A 147 -3.08 -21.89 9.32
CA TYR A 147 -3.53 -21.00 10.38
C TYR A 147 -2.41 -20.09 10.89
N GLY A 148 -1.22 -20.67 11.16
CA GLY A 148 -0.04 -19.91 11.55
C GLY A 148 0.34 -18.85 10.52
N LEU A 149 0.37 -19.22 9.22
CA LEU A 149 0.63 -18.29 8.13
C LEU A 149 -0.39 -17.13 8.09
N MET A 150 -1.67 -17.41 8.29
CA MET A 150 -2.72 -16.38 8.31
C MET A 150 -2.55 -15.44 9.49
N LYS A 151 -2.23 -15.97 10.66
CA LYS A 151 -1.99 -15.19 11.87
C LYS A 151 -0.77 -14.27 11.71
N ASP A 152 0.35 -14.81 11.27
CA ASP A 152 1.59 -14.06 11.01
C ASP A 152 1.37 -12.94 9.97
N PHE A 153 0.61 -13.24 8.91
CA PHE A 153 0.22 -12.24 7.91
C PHE A 153 -0.59 -11.10 8.55
N GLY A 154 -1.58 -11.44 9.38
CA GLY A 154 -2.42 -10.44 10.05
C GLY A 154 -1.62 -9.55 11.00
N GLU A 155 -0.72 -10.14 11.79
CA GLU A 155 0.17 -9.42 12.71
C GLU A 155 1.12 -8.48 11.96
N ASP A 156 1.81 -8.96 10.92
CA ASP A 156 2.71 -8.14 10.07
C ASP A 156 1.95 -6.99 9.38
N PHE A 157 0.73 -7.25 8.93
CA PHE A 157 -0.09 -6.22 8.28
C PHE A 157 -0.47 -5.10 9.26
N ILE A 158 -0.92 -5.42 10.45
CA ILE A 158 -1.27 -4.44 11.50
C ILE A 158 -0.04 -3.62 11.89
N GLU A 159 1.11 -4.29 12.11
CA GLU A 159 2.37 -3.61 12.38
C GLU A 159 2.75 -2.66 11.24
N MET A 160 2.63 -3.11 9.98
CA MET A 160 2.95 -2.30 8.80
C MET A 160 2.06 -1.04 8.69
N VAL A 161 0.77 -1.12 9.04
CA VAL A 161 -0.13 0.06 9.11
C VAL A 161 0.44 1.08 10.10
N GLY A 162 0.79 0.65 11.30
CA GLY A 162 1.36 1.51 12.35
C GLY A 162 2.70 2.13 11.95
N LEU A 163 3.62 1.31 11.43
CA LEU A 163 4.94 1.76 10.98
C LEU A 163 4.86 2.79 9.84
N LYS A 164 3.98 2.57 8.87
CA LYS A 164 3.78 3.53 7.76
C LYS A 164 3.21 4.85 8.27
N MET A 165 2.25 4.81 9.19
CA MET A 165 1.69 6.04 9.75
C MET A 165 2.72 6.81 10.57
N ALA A 166 3.46 6.14 11.46
CA ALA A 166 4.53 6.76 12.24
C ALA A 166 5.61 7.37 11.33
N ARG A 167 5.96 6.68 10.24
CA ARG A 167 6.89 7.19 9.23
C ARG A 167 6.34 8.43 8.53
N LEU A 168 5.08 8.43 8.14
CA LEU A 168 4.43 9.58 7.49
C LEU A 168 4.44 10.81 8.41
N GLU A 169 4.06 10.65 9.66
CA GLU A 169 4.08 11.76 10.63
C GLU A 169 5.50 12.30 10.85
N ARG A 170 6.48 11.41 10.93
CA ARG A 170 7.88 11.80 11.01
C ARG A 170 8.34 12.56 9.76
N LEU A 171 7.98 12.09 8.56
CA LEU A 171 8.31 12.77 7.31
C LEU A 171 7.66 14.15 7.22
N LYS A 172 6.40 14.30 7.62
CA LYS A 172 5.72 15.61 7.68
C LYS A 172 6.46 16.60 8.58
N LYS A 173 6.99 16.13 9.71
CA LYS A 173 7.70 16.95 10.69
C LYS A 173 9.13 17.32 10.26
N GLU A 174 9.86 16.37 9.65
CA GLU A 174 11.30 16.47 9.42
C GLU A 174 11.67 16.74 7.95
N THR A 175 10.69 16.88 7.05
CA THR A 175 10.92 17.14 5.63
C THR A 175 10.53 18.57 5.28
N GLN A 176 11.44 19.30 4.65
CA GLN A 176 11.18 20.61 4.09
C GLN A 176 10.73 20.49 2.64
N ILE A 177 9.78 21.32 2.24
CA ILE A 177 9.35 21.45 0.84
C ILE A 177 10.02 22.71 0.30
N LEU A 178 11.06 22.54 -0.51
CA LEU A 178 11.84 23.65 -1.04
C LEU A 178 11.55 23.89 -2.52
N PRO A 179 11.52 25.15 -2.97
CA PRO A 179 11.38 25.47 -4.37
C PRO A 179 12.63 25.04 -5.14
N ILE A 180 12.43 24.52 -6.37
CA ILE A 180 13.48 24.16 -7.29
C ILE A 180 13.05 24.53 -8.71
N LYS A 181 13.55 25.66 -9.25
CA LYS A 181 13.01 26.33 -10.43
C LYS A 181 11.50 26.57 -10.27
N HIS A 182 10.67 26.03 -11.19
CA HIS A 182 9.20 26.13 -11.16
C HIS A 182 8.53 24.92 -10.51
N PHE A 183 9.28 24.03 -9.88
CA PHE A 183 8.83 22.85 -9.14
C PHE A 183 9.19 22.93 -7.65
N LYS A 184 8.95 21.83 -6.92
CA LYS A 184 9.30 21.65 -5.52
C LYS A 184 10.04 20.33 -5.31
N ALA A 185 10.93 20.31 -4.31
CA ALA A 185 11.61 19.11 -3.85
C ALA A 185 11.26 18.81 -2.38
N LEU A 186 11.12 17.56 -2.02
CA LEU A 186 11.10 17.08 -0.64
C LEU A 186 12.56 16.93 -0.17
N VAL A 187 12.98 17.72 0.79
CA VAL A 187 14.34 17.67 1.35
C VAL A 187 14.28 17.22 2.80
N SER A 188 14.91 16.09 3.11
CA SER A 188 14.88 15.52 4.46
C SER A 188 16.25 14.99 4.87
N GLN A 189 16.52 15.00 6.19
CA GLN A 189 17.64 14.28 6.79
C GLN A 189 17.32 12.79 7.06
N ILE A 190 16.08 12.38 6.84
CA ILE A 190 15.68 10.98 6.93
C ILE A 190 16.03 10.31 5.61
N ALA A 191 16.91 9.30 5.66
CA ALA A 191 17.22 8.47 4.50
C ALA A 191 15.94 7.78 3.97
N ASP A 192 15.80 7.73 2.64
CA ASP A 192 14.67 7.02 2.03
C ASP A 192 14.76 5.51 2.27
N ASN A 193 13.62 4.85 2.32
CA ASN A 193 13.53 3.43 2.61
C ASN A 193 12.61 2.76 1.57
N PRO A 194 13.04 1.69 0.89
CA PRO A 194 12.22 1.00 -0.12
C PRO A 194 10.84 0.56 0.36
N LYS A 195 10.70 0.20 1.64
CA LYS A 195 9.40 -0.18 2.23
C LYS A 195 8.57 1.01 2.71
N LEU A 196 9.22 2.11 3.06
CA LEU A 196 8.63 3.30 3.69
C LEU A 196 9.14 4.56 2.98
N SER A 197 8.95 4.63 1.66
CA SER A 197 9.56 5.63 0.79
C SER A 197 8.94 7.03 0.90
N MET A 198 9.62 8.01 0.32
CA MET A 198 9.11 9.38 0.16
C MET A 198 7.84 9.44 -0.70
N GLU A 199 7.57 8.44 -1.55
CA GLU A 199 6.31 8.30 -2.28
C GLU A 199 5.08 8.25 -1.35
N LEU A 200 5.21 7.71 -0.14
CA LEU A 200 4.18 7.77 0.88
C LEU A 200 3.82 9.22 1.23
N TYR A 201 4.84 10.07 1.44
CA TYR A 201 4.62 11.47 1.76
C TYR A 201 4.09 12.27 0.56
N LEU A 202 4.59 11.98 -0.64
CA LEU A 202 4.07 12.58 -1.88
C LEU A 202 2.57 12.33 -2.06
N ARG A 203 2.12 11.09 -1.86
CA ARG A 203 0.68 10.76 -1.93
C ARG A 203 -0.14 11.52 -0.89
N ALA A 204 0.35 11.59 0.34
CA ALA A 204 -0.34 12.31 1.41
C ALA A 204 -0.40 13.82 1.17
N LEU A 205 0.64 14.41 0.54
CA LEU A 205 0.66 15.82 0.16
C LEU A 205 -0.31 16.13 -0.98
N ASN A 206 -0.46 15.21 -1.92
CA ASN A 206 -1.22 15.41 -3.16
C ASN A 206 -0.82 16.69 -3.94
N ASP A 207 0.46 17.05 -3.91
CA ASP A 207 1.01 18.24 -4.59
C ASP A 207 1.81 17.83 -5.83
N LYS A 208 1.23 18.03 -7.01
CA LYS A 208 1.83 17.69 -8.31
C LYS A 208 3.07 18.54 -8.66
N ALA A 209 3.31 19.65 -7.96
CA ALA A 209 4.51 20.45 -8.16
C ALA A 209 5.74 19.81 -7.49
N VAL A 210 5.56 18.87 -6.59
CA VAL A 210 6.65 18.11 -5.97
C VAL A 210 7.11 17.01 -6.93
N VAL A 211 8.33 17.11 -7.43
CA VAL A 211 8.84 16.25 -8.51
C VAL A 211 10.03 15.39 -8.12
N MET A 212 10.65 15.66 -6.98
CA MET A 212 11.81 14.89 -6.50
C MET A 212 11.94 14.91 -4.99
N SER A 213 12.72 13.96 -4.46
CA SER A 213 13.22 13.96 -3.09
C SER A 213 14.74 14.05 -3.07
N ILE A 214 15.25 14.68 -2.01
CA ILE A 214 16.68 14.82 -1.70
C ILE A 214 16.87 14.36 -0.27
N THR A 215 17.55 13.22 -0.07
CA THR A 215 17.71 12.59 1.24
C THR A 215 19.12 12.02 1.39
N PRO A 216 19.63 11.77 2.60
CA PRO A 216 20.84 11.00 2.77
C PRO A 216 20.70 9.62 2.13
N SER A 217 21.72 9.16 1.44
CA SER A 217 21.71 7.83 0.82
C SER A 217 21.76 6.73 1.88
N ASN A 218 20.90 5.73 1.78
CA ASN A 218 20.93 4.54 2.63
C ASN A 218 21.96 3.50 2.17
N ARG A 219 22.65 3.75 1.03
CA ARG A 219 23.66 2.86 0.45
C ARG A 219 24.99 3.59 0.25
N GLY A 220 25.58 4.03 1.34
CA GLY A 220 26.87 4.75 1.37
C GLY A 220 26.71 6.25 1.65
N ALA A 221 27.85 6.97 1.64
CA ALA A 221 27.88 8.39 1.91
C ALA A 221 27.19 9.22 0.79
N GLY A 222 26.76 10.43 1.14
CA GLY A 222 26.25 11.41 0.21
C GLY A 222 24.73 11.50 0.17
N TRP A 223 24.27 12.43 -0.64
CA TRP A 223 22.84 12.63 -0.92
C TRP A 223 22.36 11.66 -2.01
N GLU A 224 21.11 11.30 -1.89
CA GLU A 224 20.34 10.63 -2.92
C GLU A 224 19.26 11.60 -3.43
N MET A 225 19.28 11.89 -4.71
CA MET A 225 18.27 12.65 -5.43
C MET A 225 17.43 11.68 -6.23
N LEU A 226 16.14 11.60 -5.94
CA LEU A 226 15.21 10.65 -6.57
C LEU A 226 14.04 11.40 -7.20
N ARG A 227 13.76 11.11 -8.47
CA ARG A 227 12.53 11.55 -9.13
C ARG A 227 11.33 10.90 -8.46
N LEU A 228 10.34 11.69 -8.08
CA LEU A 228 9.08 11.21 -7.52
C LEU A 228 7.99 11.15 -8.59
N GLY A 229 7.22 10.08 -8.57
CA GLY A 229 6.26 9.81 -9.62
C GLY A 229 6.92 9.66 -11.00
N GLU A 230 6.12 9.69 -12.05
CA GLU A 230 6.58 9.60 -13.43
C GLU A 230 6.81 10.99 -14.07
N ASN A 231 7.43 11.91 -13.32
CA ASN A 231 7.63 13.27 -13.82
C ASN A 231 8.83 13.34 -14.76
N MET A 232 8.56 13.26 -16.07
CA MET A 232 9.58 13.30 -17.12
C MET A 232 10.38 14.61 -17.19
N MET A 233 9.98 15.63 -16.42
CA MET A 233 10.73 16.90 -16.32
C MET A 233 11.99 16.77 -15.46
N VAL A 234 12.24 15.64 -14.82
CA VAL A 234 13.44 15.38 -14.01
C VAL A 234 14.27 14.28 -14.67
N ASP A 235 15.49 14.64 -15.08
CA ASP A 235 16.45 13.69 -15.66
C ASP A 235 17.85 13.95 -15.11
N PHE A 236 18.29 13.10 -14.20
CA PHE A 236 19.61 13.23 -13.56
C PHE A 236 20.79 12.88 -14.48
N ARG A 237 20.58 12.41 -15.71
CA ARG A 237 21.67 12.20 -16.67
C ARG A 237 22.38 13.51 -16.99
N SER A 238 21.68 14.64 -16.92
CA SER A 238 22.24 15.98 -17.14
C SER A 238 23.37 16.35 -16.16
N VAL A 239 23.40 15.74 -14.99
CA VAL A 239 24.41 16.02 -13.96
C VAL A 239 25.46 14.91 -13.84
N ALA A 240 25.44 13.90 -14.70
CA ALA A 240 26.32 12.72 -14.61
C ALA A 240 27.81 13.03 -14.69
N SER A 241 28.20 14.10 -15.39
CA SER A 241 29.60 14.53 -15.54
C SER A 241 30.11 15.40 -14.39
N ASN A 242 29.24 15.79 -13.43
CA ASN A 242 29.64 16.62 -12.31
C ASN A 242 30.56 15.83 -11.35
N PRO A 243 31.72 16.40 -10.91
CA PRO A 243 32.69 15.70 -10.08
C PRO A 243 32.15 15.27 -8.72
N GLU A 244 31.12 15.90 -8.20
CA GLU A 244 30.46 15.52 -6.93
C GLU A 244 29.53 14.31 -7.09
N ILE A 245 29.16 13.93 -8.30
CA ILE A 245 28.27 12.80 -8.57
C ILE A 245 29.06 11.49 -8.56
N ARG A 246 28.57 10.54 -7.78
CA ARG A 246 29.09 9.16 -7.71
C ARG A 246 28.35 8.20 -8.65
N PHE A 247 27.04 8.41 -8.80
CA PHE A 247 26.17 7.47 -9.52
C PHE A 247 24.98 8.20 -10.12
N VAL A 248 24.66 7.83 -11.35
CA VAL A 248 23.37 8.17 -11.99
C VAL A 248 22.83 6.89 -12.63
N HIS A 249 21.56 6.61 -12.41
CA HIS A 249 20.88 5.50 -13.06
C HIS A 249 20.71 5.76 -14.56
N VAL A 250 20.85 4.74 -15.39
CA VAL A 250 20.76 4.82 -16.86
C VAL A 250 19.46 5.49 -17.35
N ASN A 251 18.36 5.28 -16.64
CA ASN A 251 17.06 5.90 -16.94
C ASN A 251 16.87 7.30 -16.29
N GLY A 252 17.91 7.87 -15.69
CA GLY A 252 17.92 9.23 -15.19
C GLY A 252 17.00 9.54 -14.00
N PHE A 253 16.37 8.56 -13.34
CA PHE A 253 15.43 8.81 -12.25
C PHE A 253 16.09 8.95 -10.86
N ILE A 254 17.36 8.60 -10.72
CA ILE A 254 18.11 8.69 -9.45
C ILE A 254 19.55 9.10 -9.70
N ALA A 255 20.06 9.99 -8.84
CA ALA A 255 21.48 10.31 -8.75
C ALA A 255 21.93 10.31 -7.29
N LYS A 256 23.23 10.04 -7.08
CA LYS A 256 23.85 10.04 -5.75
C LYS A 256 25.15 10.84 -5.77
N THR A 257 25.36 11.66 -4.75
CA THR A 257 26.62 12.38 -4.56
C THR A 257 27.67 11.47 -3.88
N LYS A 258 28.96 11.87 -3.94
CA LYS A 258 30.07 11.17 -3.29
C LYS A 258 30.05 11.35 -1.76
N SER A 259 29.62 12.53 -1.29
CA SER A 259 29.56 12.89 0.11
C SER A 259 28.33 13.77 0.39
N LEU A 260 28.03 14.01 1.66
CA LEU A 260 27.04 15.00 2.07
C LEU A 260 27.59 16.42 1.85
N ILE A 261 27.55 16.88 0.59
CA ILE A 261 27.87 18.25 0.23
C ILE A 261 26.84 19.23 0.85
N PRO A 262 27.16 20.53 0.96
CA PRO A 262 26.21 21.53 1.46
C PRO A 262 24.86 21.47 0.74
N LEU A 263 23.79 21.80 1.46
CA LEU A 263 22.42 21.70 0.93
C LEU A 263 22.25 22.56 -0.33
N GLU A 264 22.82 23.76 -0.35
CA GLU A 264 22.75 24.66 -1.49
C GLU A 264 23.38 24.03 -2.74
N ALA A 265 24.50 23.33 -2.58
CA ALA A 265 25.19 22.68 -3.69
C ALA A 265 24.37 21.48 -4.25
N VAL A 266 23.73 20.68 -3.39
CA VAL A 266 22.88 19.59 -3.88
C VAL A 266 21.59 20.12 -4.52
N LEU A 267 21.02 21.21 -4.03
CA LEU A 267 19.87 21.87 -4.66
C LEU A 267 20.23 22.43 -6.04
N GLU A 268 21.42 22.98 -6.20
CA GLU A 268 21.91 23.44 -7.51
C GLU A 268 22.06 22.27 -8.50
N LEU A 269 22.65 21.14 -8.07
CA LEU A 269 22.71 19.91 -8.88
C LEU A 269 21.32 19.42 -9.27
N ALA A 270 20.43 19.37 -8.31
CA ALA A 270 19.04 18.96 -8.55
C ALA A 270 18.30 19.90 -9.50
N SER A 271 18.59 21.21 -9.42
CA SER A 271 18.07 22.21 -10.35
C SER A 271 18.50 21.95 -11.81
N GLN A 272 19.77 21.56 -12.01
CA GLN A 272 20.29 21.22 -13.34
C GLN A 272 19.63 19.97 -13.93
N ALA A 273 19.08 19.08 -13.07
CA ALA A 273 18.35 17.90 -13.53
C ALA A 273 16.92 18.18 -14.04
N ILE A 274 16.42 19.41 -13.83
CA ILE A 274 15.12 19.82 -14.39
C ILE A 274 15.31 20.21 -15.85
N VAL A 275 14.74 19.40 -16.75
CA VAL A 275 14.78 19.58 -18.20
C VAL A 275 13.63 20.45 -18.69
N GLN A 276 13.83 21.16 -19.80
CA GLN A 276 12.76 21.96 -20.42
C GLN A 276 11.85 21.08 -21.30
N PRO A 277 10.54 21.39 -21.39
CA PRO A 277 9.60 20.61 -22.19
C PRO A 277 9.96 20.40 -23.65
N SER A 278 10.74 21.32 -24.23
CA SER A 278 11.16 21.30 -25.64
C SER A 278 12.14 20.18 -26.00
N LEU A 279 12.63 19.41 -25.05
CA LEU A 279 13.60 18.30 -25.29
C LEU A 279 12.97 16.91 -25.15
N ILE A 280 11.67 16.79 -24.89
CA ILE A 280 10.97 15.51 -24.86
C ILE A 280 10.54 15.16 -26.28
N VAL A 281 11.50 14.76 -27.10
CA VAL A 281 11.23 14.08 -28.37
C VAL A 281 10.87 12.63 -28.00
N HIS A 282 9.66 12.22 -28.34
CA HIS A 282 9.22 10.82 -28.24
C HIS A 282 10.22 9.89 -28.94
N GLN A 283 10.93 9.09 -28.21
CA GLN A 283 11.63 7.90 -28.69
C GLN A 283 10.79 6.67 -28.41
#